data_4f25c168607cb4699aeaa656cf389bc9
#
_entry.id   4f25c168607cb4699aeaa656cf389bc9
#
_cell.length_a   1.000
_cell.length_b   1.000
_cell.length_c   1.000
_cell.angle_alpha   90.00
_cell.angle_beta   90.00
_cell.angle_gamma   90.00
#
_symmetry.space_group_name_H-M   'P 1'
#
loop_
_entity.id
_entity.type
_entity.pdbx_description
1 polymer ?
#
loop_
_entity_poly.entity_id
_entity_poly.type
_entity_poly.pdbx_seq_one_letter_code
_entity_poly.pdbx_strand_id
1 'polypeptide(L)'
;MVNETRPEGFLIDVDGVLRIGSLPIPGAAEALIWLRDHGIPFRLLSNNTISSRATLAARLDDQAFPVAPSDMFTAASATSAYVARKYPGEPVYLLSTGDSVDDFRAAGIRLVGPDGEPDAGVVVIGGAEHELTYARLNHAYRLLLNGAKLVAMHRNVAWRTEQGMTLDSGPLTAALAKA
;
A
#
# COMPACT_ATOMS: atom_id res chain seq x y z
N MET A 1 -20.70 -35.02 -10.29
CA MET A 1 -20.59 -34.52 -8.89
C MET A 1 -19.53 -33.47 -8.91
N VAL A 2 -19.90 -32.19 -8.72
CA VAL A 2 -18.96 -31.09 -8.57
C VAL A 2 -18.27 -31.34 -7.22
N ASN A 3 -16.95 -31.47 -7.23
CA ASN A 3 -16.17 -31.60 -6.01
C ASN A 3 -16.21 -30.23 -5.33
N GLU A 4 -17.11 -30.06 -4.37
CA GLU A 4 -17.18 -28.84 -3.56
C GLU A 4 -15.96 -28.82 -2.62
N THR A 5 -14.83 -28.36 -3.14
CA THR A 5 -13.68 -28.04 -2.30
C THR A 5 -14.06 -26.82 -1.46
N ARG A 6 -14.16 -26.98 -0.14
CA ARG A 6 -14.31 -25.84 0.77
C ARG A 6 -13.11 -24.92 0.60
N PRO A 7 -13.31 -23.60 0.52
CA PRO A 7 -12.20 -22.66 0.47
C PRO A 7 -11.35 -22.79 1.74
N GLU A 8 -10.04 -22.80 1.57
CA GLU A 8 -9.08 -22.89 2.68
C GLU A 8 -8.92 -21.55 3.43
N GLY A 9 -9.37 -20.44 2.82
CA GLY A 9 -9.32 -19.10 3.37
C GLY A 9 -9.87 -18.06 2.40
N PHE A 10 -9.91 -16.80 2.85
CA PHE A 10 -10.47 -15.70 2.08
C PHE A 10 -9.48 -14.53 1.93
N LEU A 11 -9.44 -13.94 0.75
CA LEU A 11 -8.87 -12.63 0.48
C LEU A 11 -10.03 -11.67 0.24
N ILE A 12 -10.18 -10.70 1.12
CA ILE A 12 -11.35 -9.82 1.20
C ILE A 12 -10.89 -8.38 0.95
N ASP A 13 -11.46 -7.72 -0.04
CA ASP A 13 -11.22 -6.30 -0.27
C ASP A 13 -11.88 -5.45 0.83
N VAL A 14 -11.32 -4.29 1.11
CA VAL A 14 -11.81 -3.39 2.17
C VAL A 14 -12.82 -2.40 1.63
N ASP A 15 -12.39 -1.57 0.66
CA ASP A 15 -13.20 -0.46 0.18
C ASP A 15 -14.23 -0.93 -0.86
N GLY A 16 -15.52 -0.75 -0.58
CA GLY A 16 -16.64 -1.27 -1.37
C GLY A 16 -17.11 -2.67 -0.99
N VAL A 17 -16.40 -3.37 -0.09
CA VAL A 17 -16.76 -4.71 0.39
C VAL A 17 -17.06 -4.71 1.90
N LEU A 18 -16.18 -4.12 2.71
CA LEU A 18 -16.42 -3.99 4.16
C LEU A 18 -17.05 -2.64 4.50
N ARG A 19 -16.67 -1.59 3.77
CA ARG A 19 -17.15 -0.22 3.99
C ARG A 19 -17.25 0.56 2.68
N ILE A 20 -18.03 1.65 2.70
CA ILE A 20 -18.06 2.67 1.65
C ILE A 20 -17.68 4.00 2.29
N GLY A 21 -16.48 4.50 1.99
CA GLY A 21 -15.89 5.63 2.72
C GLY A 21 -15.69 5.29 4.20
N SER A 22 -16.38 6.04 5.09
CA SER A 22 -16.36 5.78 6.55
C SER A 22 -17.53 4.91 7.04
N LEU A 23 -18.43 4.48 6.16
CA LEU A 23 -19.65 3.76 6.54
C LEU A 23 -19.46 2.25 6.38
N PRO A 24 -19.58 1.44 7.45
CA PRO A 24 -19.58 -0.01 7.38
C PRO A 24 -20.74 -0.52 6.52
N ILE A 25 -20.49 -1.56 5.74
CA ILE A 25 -21.55 -2.28 5.02
C ILE A 25 -22.25 -3.22 6.02
N PRO A 26 -23.60 -3.19 6.12
CA PRO A 26 -24.33 -4.04 7.03
C PRO A 26 -24.00 -5.54 6.84
N GLY A 27 -23.72 -6.23 7.94
CA GLY A 27 -23.34 -7.66 7.95
C GLY A 27 -21.85 -7.94 7.69
N ALA A 28 -21.05 -6.94 7.30
CA ALA A 28 -19.63 -7.17 7.00
C ALA A 28 -18.81 -7.47 8.24
N ALA A 29 -19.04 -6.78 9.35
CA ALA A 29 -18.36 -7.06 10.62
C ALA A 29 -18.72 -8.44 11.15
N GLU A 30 -20.00 -8.78 11.14
CA GLU A 30 -20.52 -10.08 11.56
C GLU A 30 -19.93 -11.22 10.70
N ALA A 31 -19.73 -10.99 9.41
CA ALA A 31 -19.09 -11.98 8.53
C ALA A 31 -17.63 -12.24 8.92
N LEU A 32 -16.86 -11.20 9.26
CA LEU A 32 -15.47 -11.37 9.73
C LEU A 32 -15.42 -12.06 11.09
N ILE A 33 -16.33 -11.73 12.02
CA ILE A 33 -16.46 -12.40 13.30
C ILE A 33 -16.76 -13.89 13.08
N TRP A 34 -17.73 -14.18 12.21
CA TRP A 34 -18.11 -15.55 11.88
C TRP A 34 -16.93 -16.36 11.32
N LEU A 35 -16.16 -15.80 10.39
CA LEU A 35 -14.96 -16.46 9.84
C LEU A 35 -13.95 -16.77 10.94
N ARG A 36 -13.72 -15.83 11.84
CA ARG A 36 -12.78 -15.99 12.96
C ARG A 36 -13.22 -17.06 13.94
N ASP A 37 -14.50 -17.05 14.33
CA ASP A 37 -15.09 -18.03 15.26
C ASP A 37 -15.07 -19.45 14.70
N HIS A 38 -15.11 -19.60 13.38
CA HIS A 38 -15.03 -20.88 12.69
C HIS A 38 -13.59 -21.28 12.29
N GLY A 39 -12.59 -20.51 12.70
CA GLY A 39 -11.19 -20.78 12.41
C GLY A 39 -10.84 -20.70 10.92
N ILE A 40 -11.63 -19.98 10.12
CA ILE A 40 -11.41 -19.83 8.69
C ILE A 40 -10.45 -18.64 8.48
N PRO A 41 -9.25 -18.86 7.95
CA PRO A 41 -8.27 -17.79 7.78
C PRO A 41 -8.71 -16.80 6.72
N PHE A 42 -8.44 -15.53 6.98
CA PHE A 42 -8.65 -14.46 5.98
C PHE A 42 -7.53 -13.42 6.02
N ARG A 43 -7.41 -12.66 4.94
CA ARG A 43 -6.61 -11.43 4.85
C ARG A 43 -7.44 -10.35 4.20
N LEU A 44 -7.31 -9.14 4.73
CA LEU A 44 -7.95 -7.95 4.17
C LEU A 44 -6.99 -7.30 3.18
N LEU A 45 -7.42 -7.18 1.95
CA LEU A 45 -6.67 -6.55 0.88
C LEU A 45 -7.04 -5.08 0.77
N SER A 46 -6.05 -4.21 0.58
CA SER A 46 -6.28 -2.81 0.26
C SER A 46 -5.23 -2.30 -0.71
N ASN A 47 -5.65 -1.53 -1.70
CA ASN A 47 -4.75 -0.82 -2.60
C ASN A 47 -4.19 0.48 -1.98
N ASN A 48 -4.43 0.73 -0.70
CA ASN A 48 -3.93 1.89 0.01
C ASN A 48 -2.39 1.92 0.02
N THR A 49 -1.84 3.09 -0.30
CA THR A 49 -0.39 3.32 -0.42
C THR A 49 0.13 4.37 0.55
N ILE A 50 -0.77 5.06 1.29
CA ILE A 50 -0.42 6.18 2.16
C ILE A 50 -0.58 5.89 3.65
N SER A 51 -1.40 4.91 4.01
CA SER A 51 -1.58 4.53 5.42
C SER A 51 -0.88 3.21 5.72
N SER A 52 -0.26 3.11 6.90
CA SER A 52 0.29 1.86 7.41
C SER A 52 -0.80 0.83 7.72
N ARG A 53 -0.42 -0.44 7.80
CA ARG A 53 -1.33 -1.51 8.25
C ARG A 53 -1.91 -1.23 9.63
N ALA A 54 -1.12 -0.65 10.53
CA ALA A 54 -1.55 -0.31 11.88
C ALA A 54 -2.67 0.74 11.84
N THR A 55 -2.49 1.83 11.09
CA THR A 55 -3.48 2.89 10.96
C THR A 55 -4.76 2.39 10.27
N LEU A 56 -4.63 1.55 9.24
CA LEU A 56 -5.81 1.00 8.57
C LEU A 56 -6.59 0.04 9.48
N ALA A 57 -5.89 -0.82 10.22
CA ALA A 57 -6.53 -1.71 11.19
C ALA A 57 -7.24 -0.92 12.31
N ALA A 58 -6.60 0.11 12.86
CA ALA A 58 -7.22 0.98 13.88
C ALA A 58 -8.49 1.66 13.35
N ARG A 59 -8.47 2.19 12.12
CA ARG A 59 -9.66 2.79 11.50
C ARG A 59 -10.80 1.80 11.29
N LEU A 60 -10.48 0.53 11.01
CA LEU A 60 -11.49 -0.51 10.88
C LEU A 60 -12.01 -0.93 12.27
N ASP A 61 -11.15 -0.99 13.29
CA ASP A 61 -11.55 -1.29 14.68
C ASP A 61 -12.51 -0.21 15.22
N ASP A 62 -12.25 1.07 14.95
CA ASP A 62 -13.15 2.20 15.25
C ASP A 62 -14.54 2.04 14.58
N GLN A 63 -14.63 1.27 13.50
CA GLN A 63 -15.86 0.94 12.76
C GLN A 63 -16.43 -0.44 13.18
N ALA A 64 -15.99 -0.97 14.33
CA ALA A 64 -16.39 -2.26 14.88
C ALA A 64 -16.00 -3.50 14.06
N PHE A 65 -15.01 -3.40 13.17
CA PHE A 65 -14.40 -4.58 12.54
C PHE A 65 -13.30 -5.15 13.43
N PRO A 66 -13.38 -6.40 13.88
CA PRO A 66 -12.41 -7.00 14.80
C PRO A 66 -11.14 -7.43 14.04
N VAL A 67 -10.32 -6.49 13.61
CA VAL A 67 -9.14 -6.73 12.77
C VAL A 67 -7.86 -6.25 13.43
N ALA A 68 -6.77 -7.00 13.21
CA ALA A 68 -5.43 -6.63 13.65
C ALA A 68 -4.58 -6.18 12.46
N PRO A 69 -3.48 -5.46 12.67
CA PRO A 69 -2.54 -5.11 11.59
C PRO A 69 -2.01 -6.32 10.82
N SER A 70 -1.91 -7.48 11.48
CA SER A 70 -1.50 -8.75 10.85
C SER A 70 -2.53 -9.30 9.85
N ASP A 71 -3.80 -8.90 9.96
CA ASP A 71 -4.86 -9.30 9.02
C ASP A 71 -4.80 -8.49 7.73
N MET A 72 -4.13 -7.33 7.76
CA MET A 72 -4.05 -6.40 6.64
C MET A 72 -2.93 -6.78 5.66
N PHE A 73 -3.24 -6.73 4.37
CA PHE A 73 -2.30 -6.82 3.27
C PHE A 73 -2.53 -5.64 2.32
N THR A 74 -1.69 -4.61 2.44
CA THR A 74 -1.83 -3.36 1.69
C THR A 74 -0.82 -3.29 0.55
N ALA A 75 -1.04 -2.40 -0.42
CA ALA A 75 -0.08 -2.15 -1.47
C ALA A 75 1.30 -1.72 -0.90
N ALA A 76 1.30 -0.89 0.18
CA ALA A 76 2.52 -0.50 0.87
C ALA A 76 3.24 -1.68 1.52
N SER A 77 2.51 -2.53 2.28
CA SER A 77 3.10 -3.70 2.94
C SER A 77 3.58 -4.77 1.97
N ALA A 78 2.85 -4.99 0.88
CA ALA A 78 3.26 -5.89 -0.19
C ALA A 78 4.54 -5.41 -0.88
N THR A 79 4.62 -4.10 -1.14
CA THR A 79 5.78 -3.48 -1.77
C THR A 79 6.99 -3.51 -0.85
N SER A 80 6.82 -3.20 0.45
CA SER A 80 7.92 -3.26 1.42
C SER A 80 8.50 -4.68 1.52
N ALA A 81 7.64 -5.71 1.62
CA ALA A 81 8.07 -7.11 1.62
C ALA A 81 8.76 -7.52 0.31
N TYR A 82 8.26 -7.05 -0.83
CA TYR A 82 8.90 -7.28 -2.13
C TYR A 82 10.29 -6.66 -2.20
N VAL A 83 10.42 -5.39 -1.80
CA VAL A 83 11.69 -4.66 -1.84
C VAL A 83 12.72 -5.29 -0.90
N ALA A 84 12.34 -5.60 0.34
CA ALA A 84 13.23 -6.25 1.31
C ALA A 84 13.78 -7.60 0.80
N ARG A 85 12.95 -8.37 0.08
CA ARG A 85 13.35 -9.66 -0.50
C ARG A 85 14.17 -9.52 -1.77
N LYS A 86 13.77 -8.60 -2.67
CA LYS A 86 14.35 -8.47 -4.01
C LYS A 86 15.62 -7.64 -4.03
N TYR A 87 15.72 -6.67 -3.14
CA TYR A 87 16.81 -5.70 -3.06
C TYR A 87 17.33 -5.59 -1.62
N PRO A 88 17.83 -6.70 -1.03
CA PRO A 88 18.24 -6.72 0.36
C PRO A 88 19.40 -5.76 0.63
N GLY A 89 19.23 -4.91 1.64
CA GLY A 89 20.25 -3.92 2.05
C GLY A 89 20.32 -2.66 1.21
N GLU A 90 19.62 -2.60 0.06
CA GLU A 90 19.61 -1.39 -0.77
C GLU A 90 18.85 -0.25 -0.07
N PRO A 91 19.39 0.98 -0.08
CA PRO A 91 18.69 2.15 0.40
C PRO A 91 17.52 2.47 -0.51
N VAL A 92 16.41 2.90 0.08
CA VAL A 92 15.17 3.18 -0.65
C VAL A 92 14.80 4.65 -0.54
N TYR A 93 14.63 5.30 -1.67
CA TYR A 93 13.97 6.59 -1.76
C TYR A 93 12.48 6.39 -1.95
N LEU A 94 11.68 6.75 -0.92
CA LEU A 94 10.24 6.54 -0.90
C LEU A 94 9.49 7.82 -1.29
N LEU A 95 8.82 7.77 -2.45
CA LEU A 95 7.87 8.78 -2.91
C LEU A 95 6.45 8.36 -2.49
N SER A 96 6.12 8.58 -1.23
CA SER A 96 4.79 8.38 -0.66
C SER A 96 4.57 9.36 0.48
N THR A 97 3.32 9.58 0.85
CA THR A 97 2.92 10.39 2.00
C THR A 97 2.36 9.51 3.12
N GLY A 98 2.00 10.16 4.22
CA GLY A 98 1.38 9.49 5.36
C GLY A 98 2.35 8.56 6.08
N ASP A 99 1.79 7.61 6.80
CA ASP A 99 2.53 6.69 7.66
C ASP A 99 2.77 5.31 7.04
N SER A 100 2.52 5.12 5.74
CA SER A 100 2.92 3.89 5.03
C SER A 100 4.42 3.61 5.14
N VAL A 101 5.22 4.65 5.38
CA VAL A 101 6.66 4.59 5.70
C VAL A 101 6.97 3.61 6.83
N ASP A 102 6.04 3.40 7.77
CA ASP A 102 6.24 2.50 8.92
C ASP A 102 6.21 1.03 8.50
N ASP A 103 5.45 0.66 7.46
CA ASP A 103 5.51 -0.69 6.88
C ASP A 103 6.90 -0.97 6.25
N PHE A 104 7.54 0.02 5.65
CA PHE A 104 8.90 -0.10 5.11
C PHE A 104 9.94 -0.22 6.23
N ARG A 105 9.82 0.59 7.28
CA ARG A 105 10.70 0.52 8.46
C ARG A 105 10.56 -0.83 9.18
N ALA A 106 9.33 -1.31 9.35
CA ALA A 106 9.05 -2.62 9.93
C ALA A 106 9.64 -3.78 9.12
N ALA A 107 9.77 -3.61 7.80
CA ALA A 107 10.43 -4.57 6.92
C ALA A 107 11.98 -4.47 6.94
N GLY A 108 12.56 -3.61 7.81
CA GLY A 108 14.01 -3.42 7.95
C GLY A 108 14.64 -2.63 6.80
N ILE A 109 13.87 -1.89 6.03
CA ILE A 109 14.35 -1.12 4.88
C ILE A 109 14.98 0.19 5.36
N ARG A 110 16.19 0.48 4.91
CA ARG A 110 16.86 1.77 5.10
C ARG A 110 16.25 2.79 4.14
N LEU A 111 15.52 3.77 4.69
CA LEU A 111 14.95 4.86 3.91
C LEU A 111 15.92 6.03 3.86
N VAL A 112 16.02 6.67 2.69
CA VAL A 112 16.79 7.90 2.48
C VAL A 112 15.85 9.07 2.23
N GLY A 113 16.20 10.24 2.76
CA GLY A 113 15.41 11.46 2.64
C GLY A 113 15.61 12.18 1.30
N PRO A 114 14.72 13.15 0.99
CA PRO A 114 14.82 13.95 -0.24
C PRO A 114 16.06 14.85 -0.29
N ASP A 115 16.60 15.21 0.87
CA ASP A 115 17.71 16.18 1.02
C ASP A 115 19.03 15.52 1.44
N GLY A 116 18.99 14.21 1.58
CA GLY A 116 20.12 13.51 2.17
C GLY A 116 20.78 12.48 1.29
N GLU A 117 21.65 11.79 1.34
CA GLU A 117 22.43 10.76 0.65
C GLU A 117 22.12 10.62 -0.85
N PRO A 118 23.11 10.84 -1.72
CA PRO A 118 22.95 10.81 -3.17
C PRO A 118 22.59 9.42 -3.73
N ASP A 119 22.62 8.37 -2.91
CA ASP A 119 22.59 7.00 -3.38
C ASP A 119 21.43 6.21 -2.76
N ALA A 120 20.32 6.12 -3.51
CA ALA A 120 19.33 5.08 -3.31
C ALA A 120 19.44 4.03 -4.41
N GLY A 121 19.47 2.75 -4.03
CA GLY A 121 19.45 1.64 -4.99
C GLY A 121 18.04 1.36 -5.54
N VAL A 122 17.00 1.82 -4.82
CA VAL A 122 15.60 1.64 -5.21
C VAL A 122 14.82 2.94 -5.00
N VAL A 123 14.02 3.31 -5.99
CA VAL A 123 12.99 4.34 -5.92
C VAL A 123 11.65 3.65 -5.84
N VAL A 124 10.90 3.88 -4.76
CA VAL A 124 9.53 3.39 -4.62
C VAL A 124 8.56 4.55 -4.75
N ILE A 125 7.55 4.40 -5.61
CA ILE A 125 6.49 5.39 -5.79
C ILE A 125 5.13 4.82 -5.39
N GLY A 126 4.43 5.54 -4.52
CA GLY A 126 3.05 5.30 -4.10
C GLY A 126 2.19 6.54 -4.23
N GLY A 127 1.04 6.57 -3.57
CA GLY A 127 0.20 7.76 -3.49
C GLY A 127 0.88 8.82 -2.62
N ALA A 128 1.12 9.97 -3.18
CA ALA A 128 1.78 11.06 -2.48
C ALA A 128 1.13 12.43 -2.78
N GLU A 129 0.04 12.46 -3.54
CA GLU A 129 -0.74 13.66 -3.85
C GLU A 129 0.15 14.90 -4.09
N HIS A 130 -0.07 15.96 -3.29
CA HIS A 130 0.70 17.21 -3.35
C HIS A 130 2.19 17.06 -2.98
N GLU A 131 2.59 15.95 -2.38
CA GLU A 131 4.00 15.64 -2.08
C GLU A 131 4.79 15.14 -3.30
N LEU A 132 4.12 14.75 -4.39
CA LEU A 132 4.77 14.41 -5.66
C LEU A 132 5.17 15.69 -6.42
N THR A 133 5.96 16.53 -5.76
CA THR A 133 6.47 17.78 -6.35
C THR A 133 7.48 17.51 -7.46
N TYR A 134 7.65 18.51 -8.34
CA TYR A 134 8.69 18.45 -9.39
C TYR A 134 10.09 18.19 -8.80
N ALA A 135 10.42 18.81 -7.66
CA ALA A 135 11.72 18.63 -7.02
C ALA A 135 11.93 17.16 -6.60
N ARG A 136 10.94 16.53 -5.97
CA ARG A 136 11.01 15.13 -5.53
C ARG A 136 11.04 14.17 -6.72
N LEU A 137 10.24 14.43 -7.76
CA LEU A 137 10.26 13.63 -8.98
C LEU A 137 11.59 13.76 -9.71
N ASN A 138 12.16 14.95 -9.79
CA ASN A 138 13.46 15.19 -10.41
C ASN A 138 14.60 14.54 -9.62
N HIS A 139 14.52 14.48 -8.29
CA HIS A 139 15.47 13.71 -7.49
C HIS A 139 15.36 12.22 -7.80
N ALA A 140 14.14 11.65 -7.81
CA ALA A 140 13.91 10.27 -8.22
C ALA A 140 14.46 9.96 -9.62
N TYR A 141 14.22 10.86 -10.57
CA TYR A 141 14.74 10.74 -11.94
C TYR A 141 16.28 10.63 -11.94
N ARG A 142 16.98 11.48 -11.18
CA ARG A 142 18.44 11.43 -11.08
C ARG A 142 18.94 10.12 -10.48
N LEU A 143 18.26 9.59 -9.45
CA LEU A 143 18.58 8.28 -8.88
C LEU A 143 18.42 7.16 -9.92
N LEU A 144 17.35 7.21 -10.73
CA LEU A 144 17.13 6.24 -11.80
C LEU A 144 18.20 6.32 -12.90
N LEU A 145 18.62 7.52 -13.29
CA LEU A 145 19.75 7.71 -14.22
C LEU A 145 21.05 7.12 -13.68
N ASN A 146 21.24 7.14 -12.35
CA ASN A 146 22.39 6.53 -11.67
C ASN A 146 22.23 5.02 -11.43
N GLY A 147 21.18 4.40 -11.98
CA GLY A 147 21.00 2.93 -11.95
C GLY A 147 20.06 2.39 -10.89
N ALA A 148 19.41 3.24 -10.06
CA ALA A 148 18.39 2.81 -9.12
C ALA A 148 17.23 2.09 -9.84
N LYS A 149 16.55 1.19 -9.12
CA LYS A 149 15.40 0.43 -9.65
C LYS A 149 14.10 1.12 -9.28
N LEU A 150 13.19 1.28 -10.26
CA LEU A 150 11.86 1.82 -10.03
C LEU A 150 10.90 0.72 -9.62
N VAL A 151 10.22 0.90 -8.49
CA VAL A 151 9.14 0.04 -7.99
C VAL A 151 7.91 0.90 -7.75
N ALA A 152 6.78 0.55 -8.35
CA ALA A 152 5.50 1.21 -8.11
C ALA A 152 4.62 0.34 -7.20
N MET A 153 4.02 0.95 -6.18
CA MET A 153 3.07 0.26 -5.29
C MET A 153 1.80 -0.14 -6.06
N HIS A 154 1.38 0.70 -7.02
CA HIS A 154 0.31 0.43 -7.99
C HIS A 154 0.50 1.32 -9.24
N ARG A 155 -0.37 1.13 -10.23
CA ARG A 155 -0.35 1.89 -11.49
C ARG A 155 -1.71 2.53 -11.81
N ASN A 156 -2.51 2.82 -10.79
CA ASN A 156 -3.79 3.49 -10.99
C ASN A 156 -3.58 4.86 -11.64
N VAL A 157 -4.40 5.17 -12.62
CA VAL A 157 -4.34 6.43 -13.35
C VAL A 157 -4.99 7.56 -12.55
N ALA A 158 -6.08 7.24 -11.88
CA ALA A 158 -6.86 8.18 -11.10
C ALA A 158 -7.66 7.46 -10.02
N TRP A 159 -8.11 8.22 -9.03
CA TRP A 159 -9.02 7.77 -7.99
C TRP A 159 -10.10 8.81 -7.72
N ARG A 160 -11.17 8.42 -7.08
CA ARG A 160 -12.31 9.29 -6.83
C ARG A 160 -12.19 9.95 -5.46
N THR A 161 -12.30 11.27 -5.43
CA THR A 161 -12.42 12.07 -4.22
C THR A 161 -13.78 12.78 -4.18
N GLU A 162 -14.07 13.49 -3.09
CA GLU A 162 -15.24 14.36 -2.98
C GLU A 162 -15.23 15.48 -4.03
N GLN A 163 -14.05 15.90 -4.48
CA GLN A 163 -13.83 16.95 -5.48
C GLN A 163 -13.89 16.41 -6.92
N GLY A 164 -14.06 15.10 -7.11
CA GLY A 164 -14.09 14.44 -8.41
C GLY A 164 -12.95 13.46 -8.64
N MET A 165 -12.61 13.24 -9.91
CA MET A 165 -11.49 12.37 -10.28
C MET A 165 -10.16 13.09 -10.06
N THR A 166 -9.29 12.50 -9.27
CA THR A 166 -7.96 13.02 -8.93
C THR A 166 -6.89 12.15 -9.57
N LEU A 167 -5.83 12.78 -10.07
CA LEU A 167 -4.68 12.07 -10.64
C LEU A 167 -4.01 11.20 -9.58
N ASP A 168 -3.76 9.94 -9.91
CA ASP A 168 -3.00 9.03 -9.06
C ASP A 168 -1.53 8.92 -9.53
N SER A 169 -0.72 8.14 -8.83
CA SER A 169 0.72 7.99 -9.09
C SER A 169 1.08 7.25 -10.38
N GLY A 170 0.13 6.56 -11.02
CA GLY A 170 0.38 5.79 -12.25
C GLY A 170 0.99 6.60 -13.39
N PRO A 171 0.43 7.75 -13.79
CA PRO A 171 1.01 8.61 -14.83
C PRO A 171 2.39 9.13 -14.47
N LEU A 172 2.65 9.46 -13.21
CA LEU A 172 3.97 9.89 -12.74
C LEU A 172 4.98 8.75 -12.73
N THR A 173 4.53 7.55 -12.37
CA THR A 173 5.31 6.31 -12.51
C THR A 173 5.69 6.07 -13.96
N ALA A 174 4.74 6.25 -14.91
CA ALA A 174 5.02 6.10 -16.32
C ALA A 174 6.02 7.15 -16.84
N ALA A 175 5.94 8.38 -16.35
CA ALA A 175 6.92 9.43 -16.66
C ALA A 175 8.33 9.04 -16.18
N LEU A 176 8.49 8.58 -14.94
CA LEU A 176 9.77 8.12 -14.40
C LEU A 176 10.29 6.86 -15.11
N ALA A 177 9.41 5.96 -15.54
CA ALA A 177 9.79 4.75 -16.26
C ALA A 177 10.30 5.01 -17.69
N LYS A 178 10.16 6.23 -18.21
CA LYS A 178 10.72 6.68 -19.48
C LYS A 178 12.14 7.28 -19.34
N ALA A 179 12.57 7.47 -18.11
CA ALA A 179 13.95 7.88 -17.80
C ALA A 179 14.94 6.75 -18.12
#